data_4631ebd8b292d3a489d523abb651b4d4
#
_entry.id   4631ebd8b292d3a489d523abb651b4d4
#
_cell.length_a   1.000
_cell.length_b   1.000
_cell.length_c   1.000
_cell.angle_alpha   90.00
_cell.angle_beta   90.00
_cell.angle_gamma   90.00
#
_symmetry.space_group_name_H-M   'P 1'
#
loop_
_entity.id
_entity.type
_entity.pdbx_description
1 polymer ?
#
loop_
_entity_poly.entity_id
_entity_poly.type
_entity_poly.pdbx_seq_one_letter_code
_entity_poly.pdbx_strand_id
1 'polypeptide(L)'
;KSTVLEALLFMFEGPSATRWTPDKFYCAESDGATRVEVDISGDVDGLVVQDKFKVLKDFVFEDSGQRILRLERSSEMRTVVQNGRDKKVDVKSVCFWHPEREKFENVTGIDAKVKAIFDFEAVWANAQPGDHIDFASNKTLGRLLDSSFRQFTQTDRWKDLAKAHERAFSLEGEGSFLEETKVLAEGIEELVREQYGQARFRFDFGLPDATVFMKQGKMYVDDGAGETLVDGKGTGMQRAIALGIIQMYARSSALADKTNLTPLVLMLDEPETWLHPSAQLKLGEALSKIGNREQVFIVTHSPYLIRKFDHNTHLLTVLAGQGAERRVDMSTQFGLFGLGEPTWGEINYRAFNVCSNDFHNELYGYVQHHLESQKGDGKFAKEEEVDSYLVSKGLKRDWDWARTSTQKYKTTLPVFVRNSIHHPENNLNGEVTERELRDSTKALVSIVESINRSS
;
A
#
# COMPACT_ATOMS: atom_id res chain seq x y z
N LYS A 1 -5.13 10.16 -0.78
CA LYS A 1 -4.51 8.91 -1.28
C LYS A 1 -4.71 7.77 -0.27
N SER A 2 -4.38 7.95 0.99
CA SER A 2 -4.55 6.98 2.08
C SER A 2 -6.00 6.54 2.25
N THR A 3 -6.97 7.40 1.92
CA THR A 3 -8.41 7.11 1.94
C THR A 3 -8.79 5.89 1.09
N VAL A 4 -8.05 5.59 0.01
CA VAL A 4 -8.29 4.39 -0.82
C VAL A 4 -7.95 3.12 -0.02
N LEU A 5 -6.82 3.14 0.71
CA LEU A 5 -6.44 2.02 1.57
C LEU A 5 -7.43 1.84 2.75
N GLU A 6 -7.88 2.96 3.33
CA GLU A 6 -8.93 2.94 4.36
C GLU A 6 -10.25 2.37 3.83
N ALA A 7 -10.62 2.69 2.58
CA ALA A 7 -11.82 2.16 1.94
C ALA A 7 -11.75 0.62 1.77
N LEU A 8 -10.60 0.07 1.41
CA LEU A 8 -10.39 -1.38 1.32
C LEU A 8 -10.53 -2.03 2.72
N LEU A 9 -9.90 -1.47 3.75
CA LEU A 9 -10.07 -1.97 5.12
C LEU A 9 -11.51 -1.84 5.60
N PHE A 10 -12.17 -0.72 5.30
CA PHE A 10 -13.58 -0.54 5.62
C PHE A 10 -14.44 -1.63 4.97
N MET A 11 -14.18 -1.96 3.70
CA MET A 11 -14.90 -3.03 2.99
C MET A 11 -14.72 -4.38 3.68
N PHE A 12 -13.49 -4.82 3.90
CA PHE A 12 -13.20 -6.21 4.30
C PHE A 12 -13.12 -6.40 5.82
N GLU A 13 -12.48 -5.49 6.54
CA GLU A 13 -12.30 -5.57 7.99
C GLU A 13 -13.43 -4.92 8.77
N GLY A 14 -14.19 -4.04 8.11
CA GLY A 14 -15.34 -3.37 8.67
C GLY A 14 -15.02 -2.04 9.38
N PRO A 15 -16.06 -1.35 9.92
CA PRO A 15 -15.92 0.01 10.44
C PRO A 15 -14.98 0.12 11.65
N SER A 16 -14.81 -0.93 12.43
CA SER A 16 -13.94 -0.93 13.61
C SER A 16 -12.45 -0.83 13.25
N ALA A 17 -12.04 -1.42 12.13
CA ALA A 17 -10.64 -1.42 11.69
C ALA A 17 -10.19 -0.03 11.22
N THR A 18 -11.10 0.72 10.64
CA THR A 18 -10.82 2.08 10.13
C THR A 18 -11.13 3.17 11.13
N ARG A 19 -11.65 2.82 12.34
CA ARG A 19 -12.18 3.78 13.29
C ARG A 19 -13.09 4.80 12.61
N TRP A 20 -14.04 4.28 11.84
CA TRP A 20 -14.96 5.07 11.05
C TRP A 20 -15.73 6.08 11.93
N THR A 21 -15.62 7.37 11.58
CA THR A 21 -16.19 8.50 12.33
C THR A 21 -16.74 9.55 11.35
N PRO A 22 -17.64 10.44 11.77
CA PRO A 22 -18.20 11.49 10.89
C PRO A 22 -17.17 12.40 10.23
N ASP A 23 -16.02 12.63 10.84
CA ASP A 23 -14.92 13.42 10.29
C ASP A 23 -14.27 12.77 9.05
N LYS A 24 -14.53 11.50 8.81
CA LYS A 24 -14.14 10.79 7.58
C LYS A 24 -15.03 11.12 6.38
N PHE A 25 -16.16 11.74 6.59
CA PHE A 25 -16.98 12.26 5.50
C PHE A 25 -16.34 13.51 4.90
N TYR A 26 -16.58 13.70 3.60
CA TYR A 26 -16.16 14.94 2.93
C TYR A 26 -16.79 16.17 3.60
N CYS A 27 -15.95 17.16 3.91
CA CYS A 27 -16.36 18.37 4.63
C CYS A 27 -17.02 18.12 6.01
N ALA A 28 -16.80 16.96 6.64
CA ALA A 28 -17.44 16.56 7.88
C ALA A 28 -19.00 16.63 7.84
N GLU A 29 -19.57 16.50 6.65
CA GLU A 29 -21.02 16.46 6.48
C GLU A 29 -21.57 15.13 7.01
N SER A 30 -22.26 15.15 8.14
CA SER A 30 -22.80 13.97 8.80
C SER A 30 -23.95 13.28 8.05
N ASP A 31 -24.55 13.99 7.10
CA ASP A 31 -25.73 13.51 6.34
C ASP A 31 -25.35 12.72 5.08
N GLY A 32 -24.08 12.71 4.70
CA GLY A 32 -23.56 11.93 3.57
C GLY A 32 -23.31 10.47 3.95
N ALA A 33 -23.76 9.53 3.11
CA ALA A 33 -23.43 8.12 3.26
C ALA A 33 -22.06 7.82 2.66
N THR A 34 -21.22 7.12 3.42
CA THR A 34 -20.00 6.50 2.86
C THR A 34 -20.39 5.19 2.21
N ARG A 35 -20.07 5.06 0.92
CA ARG A 35 -20.32 3.85 0.14
C ARG A 35 -19.03 3.42 -0.54
N VAL A 36 -18.67 2.16 -0.38
CA VAL A 36 -17.51 1.54 -1.02
C VAL A 36 -17.99 0.34 -1.81
N GLU A 37 -17.63 0.28 -3.07
CA GLU A 37 -17.84 -0.86 -3.96
C GLU A 37 -16.47 -1.41 -4.37
N VAL A 38 -16.34 -2.75 -4.39
CA VAL A 38 -15.10 -3.44 -4.75
C VAL A 38 -15.43 -4.61 -5.65
N ASP A 39 -14.73 -4.73 -6.76
CA ASP A 39 -14.75 -5.90 -7.63
C ASP A 39 -13.54 -6.80 -7.32
N ILE A 40 -13.81 -8.05 -7.00
CA ILE A 40 -12.80 -9.09 -6.87
C ILE A 40 -12.74 -9.83 -8.20
N SER A 41 -11.57 -9.94 -8.78
CA SER A 41 -11.31 -10.71 -10.01
C SER A 41 -10.17 -11.71 -9.80
N GLY A 42 -9.88 -12.51 -10.82
CA GLY A 42 -8.90 -13.60 -10.76
C GLY A 42 -9.58 -14.95 -10.53
N ASP A 43 -9.08 -15.76 -9.59
CA ASP A 43 -9.65 -17.10 -9.31
C ASP A 43 -10.90 -17.02 -8.41
N VAL A 44 -11.92 -16.30 -8.88
CA VAL A 44 -13.20 -16.16 -8.17
C VAL A 44 -13.94 -17.50 -8.09
N ASP A 45 -13.83 -18.33 -9.11
CA ASP A 45 -14.45 -19.65 -9.13
C ASP A 45 -13.83 -20.56 -8.06
N GLY A 46 -12.51 -20.53 -7.88
CA GLY A 46 -11.83 -21.22 -6.79
C GLY A 46 -12.22 -20.69 -5.40
N LEU A 47 -12.48 -19.39 -5.28
CA LEU A 47 -12.98 -18.81 -4.03
C LEU A 47 -14.36 -19.38 -3.65
N VAL A 48 -15.31 -19.37 -4.58
CA VAL A 48 -16.71 -19.78 -4.28
C VAL A 48 -16.90 -21.31 -4.20
N VAL A 49 -15.89 -22.10 -4.54
CA VAL A 49 -15.89 -23.58 -4.29
C VAL A 49 -15.61 -23.88 -2.82
N GLN A 50 -14.92 -23.04 -2.11
CA GLN A 50 -14.63 -23.22 -0.68
C GLN A 50 -15.93 -23.25 0.14
N ASP A 51 -16.06 -24.18 1.08
CA ASP A 51 -17.28 -24.37 1.89
C ASP A 51 -17.78 -23.09 2.58
N LYS A 52 -16.85 -22.25 3.02
CA LYS A 52 -17.18 -20.98 3.68
C LYS A 52 -17.81 -19.95 2.74
N PHE A 53 -17.59 -20.06 1.40
CA PHE A 53 -18.01 -19.09 0.39
C PHE A 53 -18.96 -19.64 -0.67
N LYS A 54 -19.35 -20.91 -0.61
CA LYS A 54 -20.30 -21.56 -1.56
C LYS A 54 -21.59 -20.77 -1.78
N VAL A 55 -22.05 -20.05 -0.76
CA VAL A 55 -23.24 -19.20 -0.81
C VAL A 55 -23.12 -18.02 -1.78
N LEU A 56 -21.92 -17.70 -2.24
CA LEU A 56 -21.63 -16.61 -3.18
C LEU A 56 -21.62 -17.05 -4.64
N LYS A 57 -21.83 -18.34 -4.95
CA LYS A 57 -21.72 -18.88 -6.30
C LYS A 57 -22.62 -18.16 -7.31
N ASP A 58 -23.85 -17.84 -6.90
CA ASP A 58 -24.85 -17.19 -7.76
C ASP A 58 -24.61 -15.68 -7.93
N PHE A 59 -23.62 -15.11 -7.21
CA PHE A 59 -23.24 -13.70 -7.28
C PHE A 59 -22.02 -13.45 -8.18
N VAL A 60 -21.42 -14.52 -8.72
CA VAL A 60 -20.29 -14.41 -9.66
C VAL A 60 -20.83 -14.17 -11.06
N PHE A 61 -20.33 -13.17 -11.74
CA PHE A 61 -20.72 -12.83 -13.11
C PHE A 61 -19.54 -12.39 -13.96
N GLU A 62 -19.76 -12.21 -15.24
CA GLU A 62 -18.74 -11.74 -16.18
C GLU A 62 -18.96 -10.24 -16.43
N ASP A 63 -17.91 -9.45 -16.27
CA ASP A 63 -17.85 -8.06 -16.62
C ASP A 63 -16.54 -7.77 -17.37
N SER A 64 -16.65 -7.11 -18.55
CA SER A 64 -15.50 -6.76 -19.40
C SER A 64 -14.56 -7.95 -19.71
N GLY A 65 -15.11 -9.16 -19.88
CA GLY A 65 -14.36 -10.38 -20.17
C GLY A 65 -13.66 -11.00 -18.97
N GLN A 66 -13.97 -10.57 -17.77
CA GLN A 66 -13.43 -11.14 -16.52
C GLN A 66 -14.56 -11.62 -15.61
N ARG A 67 -14.31 -12.76 -14.96
CA ARG A 67 -15.18 -13.27 -13.90
C ARG A 67 -14.94 -12.48 -12.64
N ILE A 68 -15.99 -11.84 -12.10
CA ILE A 68 -15.90 -10.95 -10.93
C ILE A 68 -16.96 -11.29 -9.87
N LEU A 69 -16.64 -10.87 -8.64
CA LEU A 69 -17.56 -10.83 -7.52
C LEU A 69 -17.58 -9.37 -7.01
N ARG A 70 -18.73 -8.70 -7.13
CA ARG A 70 -18.89 -7.29 -6.73
C ARG A 70 -19.50 -7.18 -5.36
N LEU A 71 -18.81 -6.45 -4.47
CA LEU A 71 -19.20 -6.23 -3.08
C LEU A 71 -19.49 -4.75 -2.85
N GLU A 72 -20.38 -4.50 -1.90
CA GLU A 72 -20.69 -3.16 -1.42
C GLU A 72 -20.81 -3.14 0.10
N ARG A 73 -20.21 -2.12 0.73
CA ARG A 73 -20.48 -1.74 2.11
C ARG A 73 -20.86 -0.26 2.17
N SER A 74 -21.95 0.05 2.90
CA SER A 74 -22.43 1.40 3.06
C SER A 74 -22.68 1.73 4.52
N SER A 75 -22.45 2.98 4.91
CA SER A 75 -22.83 3.51 6.24
C SER A 75 -24.32 3.80 6.35
N GLU A 76 -25.04 3.84 5.22
CA GLU A 76 -26.45 4.10 5.17
C GLU A 76 -27.28 2.90 5.67
N MET A 77 -28.22 3.15 6.58
CA MET A 77 -29.21 2.15 6.96
C MET A 77 -30.26 2.03 5.86
N ARG A 78 -30.36 0.86 5.24
CA ARG A 78 -31.29 0.61 4.15
C ARG A 78 -31.87 -0.80 4.23
N THR A 79 -32.93 -1.00 3.45
CA THR A 79 -33.53 -2.34 3.30
C THR A 79 -33.00 -2.99 2.04
N VAL A 80 -32.50 -4.20 2.17
CA VAL A 80 -32.01 -5.07 1.06
C VAL A 80 -32.69 -6.42 1.13
N VAL A 81 -32.62 -7.19 0.05
CA VAL A 81 -33.11 -8.56 0.02
C VAL A 81 -32.10 -9.50 0.69
N GLN A 82 -32.58 -10.42 1.50
CA GLN A 82 -31.85 -11.55 2.05
C GLN A 82 -32.73 -12.79 1.96
N ASN A 83 -32.32 -13.78 1.17
CA ASN A 83 -33.10 -15.02 0.92
C ASN A 83 -34.57 -14.75 0.53
N GLY A 84 -34.80 -13.75 -0.34
CA GLY A 84 -36.13 -13.38 -0.81
C GLY A 84 -36.99 -12.58 0.19
N ARG A 85 -36.43 -12.14 1.33
CA ARG A 85 -37.11 -11.31 2.33
C ARG A 85 -36.38 -10.01 2.55
N ASP A 86 -37.11 -8.98 2.90
CA ASP A 86 -36.56 -7.67 3.24
C ASP A 86 -35.79 -7.74 4.56
N LYS A 87 -34.55 -7.24 4.54
CA LYS A 87 -33.67 -7.11 5.70
C LYS A 87 -33.12 -5.70 5.81
N LYS A 88 -33.18 -5.12 7.00
CA LYS A 88 -32.45 -3.88 7.31
C LYS A 88 -30.95 -4.20 7.47
N VAL A 89 -30.12 -3.48 6.75
CA VAL A 89 -28.67 -3.54 6.82
C VAL A 89 -28.10 -2.21 7.28
N ASP A 90 -26.94 -2.28 7.92
CA ASP A 90 -26.19 -1.14 8.44
C ASP A 90 -24.72 -1.22 7.95
N VAL A 91 -23.88 -0.38 8.50
CA VAL A 91 -22.45 -0.31 8.18
C VAL A 91 -21.67 -1.61 8.41
N LYS A 92 -22.18 -2.54 9.23
CA LYS A 92 -21.54 -3.84 9.51
C LYS A 92 -21.82 -4.86 8.41
N SER A 93 -22.88 -4.65 7.63
CA SER A 93 -23.34 -5.58 6.60
C SER A 93 -22.58 -5.38 5.29
N VAL A 94 -22.27 -6.49 4.62
CA VAL A 94 -21.72 -6.49 3.24
C VAL A 94 -22.78 -7.04 2.31
N CYS A 95 -23.02 -6.35 1.21
CA CYS A 95 -23.92 -6.78 0.16
C CYS A 95 -23.14 -7.20 -1.06
N PHE A 96 -23.70 -8.13 -1.83
CA PHE A 96 -23.13 -8.65 -3.07
C PHE A 96 -24.08 -8.37 -4.21
N TRP A 97 -23.54 -8.00 -5.37
CA TRP A 97 -24.32 -7.79 -6.57
C TRP A 97 -24.85 -9.10 -7.13
N HIS A 98 -26.17 -9.22 -7.24
CA HIS A 98 -26.80 -10.38 -7.85
C HIS A 98 -27.06 -10.09 -9.34
N PRO A 99 -26.40 -10.77 -10.28
CA PRO A 99 -26.46 -10.41 -11.69
C PRO A 99 -27.85 -10.58 -12.32
N GLU A 100 -28.59 -11.65 -11.98
CA GLU A 100 -29.91 -11.90 -12.53
C GLU A 100 -30.99 -10.94 -11.98
N ARG A 101 -30.78 -10.41 -10.77
CA ARG A 101 -31.76 -9.52 -10.11
C ARG A 101 -31.35 -8.07 -10.21
N GLU A 102 -30.17 -7.80 -10.74
CA GLU A 102 -29.59 -6.46 -10.93
C GLU A 102 -29.66 -5.58 -9.67
N LYS A 103 -29.33 -6.15 -8.51
CA LYS A 103 -29.35 -5.45 -7.22
C LYS A 103 -28.37 -6.04 -6.21
N PHE A 104 -28.02 -5.22 -5.22
CA PHE A 104 -27.22 -5.68 -4.08
C PHE A 104 -28.10 -6.42 -3.08
N GLU A 105 -27.66 -7.61 -2.66
CA GLU A 105 -28.29 -8.46 -1.66
C GLU A 105 -27.33 -8.80 -0.53
N ASN A 106 -27.81 -8.86 0.69
CA ASN A 106 -27.03 -9.38 1.82
C ASN A 106 -27.20 -10.90 1.92
N VAL A 107 -26.10 -11.62 2.01
CA VAL A 107 -26.10 -13.10 2.11
C VAL A 107 -26.02 -13.51 3.58
N THR A 108 -26.86 -14.47 3.97
CA THR A 108 -26.92 -14.93 5.37
C THR A 108 -25.57 -15.46 5.84
N GLY A 109 -25.08 -14.93 6.96
CA GLY A 109 -23.84 -15.39 7.61
C GLY A 109 -22.55 -14.99 6.92
N ILE A 110 -22.62 -14.15 5.87
CA ILE A 110 -21.43 -13.74 5.11
C ILE A 110 -20.66 -12.61 5.80
N ASP A 111 -21.33 -11.71 6.51
CA ASP A 111 -20.72 -10.52 7.11
C ASP A 111 -19.49 -10.86 7.99
N ALA A 112 -19.56 -11.97 8.73
CA ALA A 112 -18.43 -12.44 9.54
C ALA A 112 -17.33 -13.14 8.73
N LYS A 113 -17.66 -13.63 7.53
CA LYS A 113 -16.73 -14.41 6.69
C LYS A 113 -15.97 -13.55 5.68
N VAL A 114 -16.43 -12.34 5.37
CA VAL A 114 -15.80 -11.44 4.40
C VAL A 114 -14.34 -11.18 4.73
N LYS A 115 -14.01 -11.04 6.02
CA LYS A 115 -12.63 -10.91 6.50
C LYS A 115 -11.69 -12.07 6.12
N ALA A 116 -12.24 -13.23 5.85
CA ALA A 116 -11.48 -14.42 5.49
C ALA A 116 -11.27 -14.56 3.96
N ILE A 117 -11.71 -13.59 3.16
CA ILE A 117 -11.44 -13.56 1.72
C ILE A 117 -9.98 -13.20 1.49
N PHE A 118 -9.48 -12.19 2.20
CA PHE A 118 -8.10 -11.72 2.12
C PHE A 118 -7.48 -11.57 3.51
N ASP A 119 -6.18 -11.72 3.58
CA ASP A 119 -5.38 -11.36 4.74
C ASP A 119 -4.76 -9.98 4.50
N PHE A 120 -5.18 -8.97 5.27
CA PHE A 120 -4.71 -7.60 5.10
C PHE A 120 -3.56 -7.30 6.06
N GLU A 121 -2.45 -6.81 5.49
CA GLU A 121 -1.34 -6.24 6.26
C GLU A 121 -1.17 -4.77 5.84
N ALA A 122 -1.41 -3.85 6.77
CA ALA A 122 -1.38 -2.42 6.49
C ALA A 122 -0.26 -1.70 7.26
N VAL A 123 0.57 -0.95 6.55
CA VAL A 123 1.63 -0.09 7.08
C VAL A 123 1.27 1.36 6.78
N TRP A 124 0.93 2.11 7.82
CA TRP A 124 0.56 3.51 7.68
C TRP A 124 1.76 4.43 7.78
N ALA A 125 1.70 5.59 7.11
CA ALA A 125 2.76 6.60 7.15
C ALA A 125 3.12 7.05 8.57
N ASN A 126 2.13 7.11 9.45
CA ASN A 126 2.25 7.51 10.86
C ASN A 126 2.43 6.32 11.82
N ALA A 127 2.49 5.07 11.33
CA ALA A 127 2.71 3.92 12.19
C ALA A 127 4.09 3.99 12.84
N GLN A 128 4.15 3.68 14.13
CA GLN A 128 5.42 3.52 14.82
C GLN A 128 6.09 2.25 14.30
N PRO A 129 7.40 2.26 13.97
CA PRO A 129 8.10 1.06 13.54
C PRO A 129 7.95 -0.11 14.53
N GLY A 130 7.89 0.19 15.83
CA GLY A 130 7.64 -0.77 16.91
C GLY A 130 6.36 -1.59 16.74
N ASP A 131 5.32 -1.05 16.07
CA ASP A 131 4.08 -1.79 15.84
C ASP A 131 4.27 -3.06 15.02
N HIS A 132 5.26 -3.10 14.12
CA HIS A 132 5.57 -4.27 13.29
C HIS A 132 6.67 -5.16 13.91
N ILE A 133 7.43 -4.63 14.86
CA ILE A 133 8.52 -5.33 15.57
C ILE A 133 7.97 -6.01 16.85
N ASP A 134 6.76 -5.67 17.27
CA ASP A 134 6.11 -6.23 18.46
C ASP A 134 5.82 -7.73 18.27
N PHE A 135 6.09 -8.49 19.33
CA PHE A 135 5.90 -9.94 19.40
C PHE A 135 4.47 -10.38 19.72
N ALA A 136 3.53 -9.44 19.90
CA ALA A 136 2.13 -9.79 20.12
C ALA A 136 1.55 -10.58 18.95
N SER A 137 0.73 -11.59 19.21
CA SER A 137 0.22 -12.53 18.20
C SER A 137 -0.64 -11.88 17.11
N ASN A 138 -1.13 -10.67 17.33
CA ASN A 138 -1.88 -9.87 16.36
C ASN A 138 -1.00 -8.86 15.60
N LYS A 139 0.31 -8.85 15.82
CA LYS A 139 1.29 -7.99 15.15
C LYS A 139 2.07 -8.78 14.11
N THR A 140 2.65 -8.11 13.14
CA THR A 140 3.32 -8.75 11.98
C THR A 140 4.39 -9.74 12.38
N LEU A 141 5.32 -9.35 13.29
CA LEU A 141 6.36 -10.23 13.79
C LEU A 141 5.77 -11.40 14.58
N GLY A 142 4.79 -11.13 15.46
CA GLY A 142 4.13 -12.18 16.24
C GLY A 142 3.44 -13.22 15.35
N ARG A 143 2.75 -12.78 14.29
CA ARG A 143 2.13 -13.66 13.28
C ARG A 143 3.17 -14.49 12.52
N LEU A 144 4.31 -13.89 12.17
CA LEU A 144 5.42 -14.59 11.50
C LEU A 144 6.00 -15.69 12.38
N LEU A 145 6.10 -15.46 13.68
CA LEU A 145 6.65 -16.41 14.64
C LEU A 145 5.64 -17.46 15.13
N ASP A 146 4.33 -17.24 14.94
CA ASP A 146 3.27 -18.09 15.50
C ASP A 146 3.42 -19.55 15.08
N SER A 147 3.71 -19.83 13.81
CA SER A 147 3.89 -21.20 13.32
C SER A 147 5.08 -21.90 13.96
N SER A 148 6.21 -21.20 14.08
CA SER A 148 7.42 -21.72 14.73
C SER A 148 7.19 -21.93 16.21
N PHE A 149 6.46 -21.04 16.85
CA PHE A 149 6.15 -21.13 18.27
C PHE A 149 5.16 -22.27 18.56
N ARG A 150 4.14 -22.49 17.74
CA ARG A 150 3.24 -23.66 17.82
C ARG A 150 4.01 -24.98 17.68
N GLN A 151 4.98 -25.06 16.76
CA GLN A 151 5.82 -26.24 16.64
C GLN A 151 6.66 -26.46 17.92
N PHE A 152 7.23 -25.36 18.46
CA PHE A 152 8.00 -25.42 19.70
C PHE A 152 7.18 -25.96 20.88
N THR A 153 5.89 -25.56 21.01
CA THR A 153 5.00 -26.04 22.08
C THR A 153 4.72 -27.55 22.03
N GLN A 154 5.03 -28.23 20.93
CA GLN A 154 4.91 -29.69 20.80
C GLN A 154 6.20 -30.43 21.21
N THR A 155 7.29 -29.72 21.46
CA THR A 155 8.58 -30.32 21.80
C THR A 155 8.66 -30.79 23.25
N ASP A 156 9.58 -31.70 23.53
CA ASP A 156 9.83 -32.18 24.90
C ASP A 156 10.36 -31.05 25.79
N ARG A 157 11.11 -30.08 25.25
CA ARG A 157 11.55 -28.88 25.98
C ARG A 157 10.41 -28.06 26.54
N TRP A 158 9.33 -27.91 25.79
CA TRP A 158 8.13 -27.23 26.27
C TRP A 158 7.40 -28.04 27.35
N LYS A 159 7.33 -29.37 27.19
CA LYS A 159 6.79 -30.28 28.22
C LYS A 159 7.59 -30.24 29.50
N ASP A 160 8.89 -30.12 29.41
CA ASP A 160 9.74 -30.01 30.59
C ASP A 160 9.54 -28.66 31.30
N LEU A 161 9.38 -27.56 30.55
CA LEU A 161 8.98 -26.26 31.10
C LEU A 161 7.63 -26.35 31.82
N ALA A 162 6.64 -27.00 31.19
CA ALA A 162 5.32 -27.21 31.80
C ALA A 162 5.37 -27.97 33.11
N LYS A 163 6.17 -29.06 33.17
CA LYS A 163 6.39 -29.82 34.39
C LYS A 163 7.10 -29.01 35.47
N ALA A 164 8.12 -28.21 35.09
CA ALA A 164 8.80 -27.33 36.00
C ALA A 164 7.89 -26.27 36.60
N HIS A 165 7.03 -25.66 35.75
CA HIS A 165 6.01 -24.70 36.17
C HIS A 165 5.01 -25.38 37.15
N GLU A 166 4.50 -26.56 36.80
CA GLU A 166 3.55 -27.30 37.65
C GLU A 166 4.16 -27.58 39.03
N ARG A 167 5.44 -28.01 39.09
CA ARG A 167 6.14 -28.22 40.37
C ARG A 167 6.29 -26.93 41.18
N ALA A 168 6.55 -25.81 40.55
CA ALA A 168 6.76 -24.54 41.22
C ALA A 168 5.46 -23.90 41.73
N PHE A 169 4.36 -24.06 40.99
CA PHE A 169 3.14 -23.31 41.24
C PHE A 169 1.92 -24.14 41.68
N SER A 170 1.78 -25.40 41.24
CA SER A 170 0.54 -26.16 41.39
C SER A 170 0.65 -27.43 42.23
N LEU A 171 1.85 -28.00 42.38
CA LEU A 171 2.04 -29.18 43.25
C LEU A 171 2.29 -28.77 44.70
N GLU A 172 1.71 -29.51 45.63
CA GLU A 172 2.02 -29.39 47.04
C GLU A 172 3.47 -29.87 47.28
N GLY A 173 4.24 -29.07 48.01
CA GLY A 173 5.64 -29.41 48.35
C GLY A 173 6.36 -28.19 48.90
N GLU A 174 7.41 -28.48 49.71
CA GLU A 174 8.23 -27.45 50.34
C GLU A 174 8.78 -26.47 49.29
N GLY A 175 8.50 -25.17 49.46
CA GLY A 175 8.91 -24.09 48.58
C GLY A 175 8.08 -23.93 47.32
N SER A 176 6.95 -24.60 47.18
CA SER A 176 5.98 -24.31 46.08
C SER A 176 5.15 -23.07 46.39
N PHE A 177 4.72 -22.34 45.33
CA PHE A 177 3.87 -21.17 45.53
C PHE A 177 2.49 -21.53 46.11
N LEU A 178 2.00 -22.74 45.81
CA LEU A 178 0.78 -23.26 46.41
C LEU A 178 0.90 -23.38 47.95
N GLU A 179 2.04 -23.88 48.48
CA GLU A 179 2.30 -23.97 49.89
C GLU A 179 2.34 -22.58 50.53
N GLU A 180 3.02 -21.61 49.91
CA GLU A 180 3.07 -20.22 50.39
C GLU A 180 1.72 -19.54 50.42
N THR A 181 0.80 -19.92 49.54
CA THR A 181 -0.58 -19.34 49.50
C THR A 181 -1.57 -20.06 50.41
N LYS A 182 -1.18 -21.18 51.02
CA LYS A 182 -2.06 -21.99 51.90
C LYS A 182 -2.53 -21.22 53.14
N VAL A 183 -1.65 -20.49 53.78
CA VAL A 183 -2.00 -19.66 54.97
C VAL A 183 -3.04 -18.59 54.58
N LEU A 184 -2.90 -18.01 53.37
CA LEU A 184 -3.88 -17.03 52.86
C LEU A 184 -5.26 -17.67 52.59
N ALA A 185 -5.26 -18.87 52.00
CA ALA A 185 -6.48 -19.63 51.73
C ALA A 185 -7.20 -19.99 53.06
N GLU A 186 -6.49 -20.49 54.03
CA GLU A 186 -7.00 -20.83 55.35
C GLU A 186 -7.58 -19.59 56.10
N GLY A 187 -6.88 -18.45 56.02
CA GLY A 187 -7.42 -17.18 56.59
C GLY A 187 -8.68 -16.71 55.89
N ILE A 188 -8.82 -16.87 54.57
CA ILE A 188 -10.03 -16.57 53.86
C ILE A 188 -11.18 -17.53 54.23
N GLU A 189 -10.86 -18.83 54.38
CA GLU A 189 -11.82 -19.85 54.82
C GLU A 189 -12.41 -19.54 56.20
N GLU A 190 -11.59 -19.09 57.14
CA GLU A 190 -12.04 -18.70 58.48
C GLU A 190 -13.01 -17.52 58.46
N LEU A 191 -12.66 -16.46 57.74
CA LEU A 191 -13.50 -15.28 57.58
C LEU A 191 -14.84 -15.58 56.89
N VAL A 192 -14.80 -16.43 55.83
CA VAL A 192 -16.03 -16.82 55.11
C VAL A 192 -16.90 -17.74 55.98
N ARG A 193 -16.29 -18.60 56.80
CA ARG A 193 -17.01 -19.47 57.74
C ARG A 193 -17.83 -18.68 58.76
N GLU A 194 -17.30 -17.57 59.22
CA GLU A 194 -18.01 -16.68 60.13
C GLU A 194 -19.21 -16.01 59.51
N GLN A 195 -19.19 -15.73 58.21
CA GLN A 195 -20.21 -14.94 57.51
C GLN A 195 -21.24 -15.80 56.78
N TYR A 196 -20.85 -16.92 56.19
CA TYR A 196 -21.69 -17.68 55.23
C TYR A 196 -21.73 -19.18 55.51
N GLY A 197 -20.80 -19.74 56.30
CA GLY A 197 -20.69 -21.15 56.54
C GLY A 197 -19.43 -21.79 55.95
N GLN A 198 -19.38 -23.13 55.90
CA GLN A 198 -18.17 -23.84 55.48
C GLN A 198 -17.87 -23.65 53.98
N ALA A 199 -16.67 -23.18 53.68
CA ALA A 199 -16.11 -23.09 52.34
C ALA A 199 -14.67 -23.51 52.36
N ARG A 200 -14.13 -24.06 51.28
CA ARG A 200 -12.71 -24.35 51.07
C ARG A 200 -12.19 -23.59 49.87
N PHE A 201 -11.01 -23.03 49.99
CA PHE A 201 -10.38 -22.26 48.93
C PHE A 201 -9.06 -22.94 48.53
N ARG A 202 -8.85 -22.99 47.21
CA ARG A 202 -7.57 -23.42 46.62
C ARG A 202 -7.23 -22.46 45.48
N PHE A 203 -6.02 -21.97 45.49
CA PHE A 203 -5.49 -21.21 44.37
C PHE A 203 -4.93 -22.19 43.32
N ASP A 204 -5.14 -21.86 42.04
CA ASP A 204 -4.61 -22.62 40.91
C ASP A 204 -3.91 -21.67 39.96
N PHE A 205 -2.63 -21.96 39.66
CA PHE A 205 -1.78 -21.15 38.79
C PHE A 205 -1.32 -22.01 37.62
N GLY A 206 -2.23 -22.16 36.62
CA GLY A 206 -1.90 -22.90 35.41
C GLY A 206 -0.75 -22.26 34.62
N LEU A 207 -0.09 -23.07 33.77
CA LEU A 207 0.90 -22.55 32.84
C LEU A 207 0.26 -21.49 31.95
N PRO A 208 0.85 -20.26 31.84
CA PRO A 208 0.35 -19.23 30.96
C PRO A 208 0.28 -19.71 29.51
N ASP A 209 -0.68 -19.17 28.74
CA ASP A 209 -0.73 -19.41 27.31
C ASP A 209 0.60 -19.07 26.64
N ALA A 210 0.98 -19.87 25.65
CA ALA A 210 2.23 -19.71 24.92
C ALA A 210 2.45 -18.29 24.34
N THR A 211 1.37 -17.59 23.97
CA THR A 211 1.42 -16.22 23.48
C THR A 211 1.90 -15.20 24.51
N VAL A 212 1.76 -15.49 25.80
CA VAL A 212 2.27 -14.64 26.89
C VAL A 212 3.81 -14.63 26.87
N PHE A 213 4.42 -15.79 26.61
CA PHE A 213 5.88 -15.87 26.48
C PHE A 213 6.37 -15.13 25.25
N MET A 214 5.65 -15.22 24.12
CA MET A 214 5.99 -14.48 22.92
C MET A 214 6.02 -12.97 23.17
N LYS A 215 5.01 -12.42 23.85
CA LYS A 215 4.92 -10.98 24.16
C LYS A 215 6.09 -10.44 24.98
N GLN A 216 6.82 -11.30 25.69
CA GLN A 216 8.03 -10.92 26.44
C GLN A 216 9.30 -10.92 25.56
N GLY A 217 9.17 -11.27 24.28
CA GLY A 217 10.26 -11.25 23.30
C GLY A 217 10.89 -9.86 23.17
N LYS A 218 12.19 -9.84 22.90
CA LYS A 218 12.95 -8.63 22.60
C LYS A 218 13.81 -8.89 21.37
N MET A 219 13.84 -7.92 20.47
CA MET A 219 14.68 -8.00 19.28
C MET A 219 15.94 -7.16 19.49
N TYR A 220 17.07 -7.81 19.28
CA TYR A 220 18.38 -7.17 19.29
C TYR A 220 18.93 -7.10 17.87
N VAL A 221 19.72 -6.08 17.60
CA VAL A 221 20.41 -5.90 16.33
C VAL A 221 21.84 -5.44 16.58
N ASP A 222 22.78 -6.05 15.88
CA ASP A 222 24.15 -5.60 15.77
C ASP A 222 24.38 -5.04 14.36
N ASP A 223 24.72 -3.76 14.28
CA ASP A 223 25.01 -3.04 13.04
C ASP A 223 26.52 -2.81 12.83
N GLY A 224 27.36 -3.57 13.55
CA GLY A 224 28.80 -3.45 13.57
C GLY A 224 29.35 -2.57 14.71
N ALA A 225 28.45 -1.89 15.45
CA ALA A 225 28.82 -1.08 16.60
C ALA A 225 28.49 -1.77 17.94
N GLY A 226 28.03 -3.03 17.90
CA GLY A 226 27.61 -3.83 19.02
C GLY A 226 26.10 -4.08 19.09
N GLU A 227 25.74 -5.13 19.84
CA GLU A 227 24.34 -5.55 19.98
C GLU A 227 23.56 -4.60 20.88
N THR A 228 22.44 -4.09 20.38
CA THR A 228 21.52 -3.23 21.11
C THR A 228 20.07 -3.59 20.79
N LEU A 229 19.14 -3.20 21.66
CA LEU A 229 17.72 -3.31 21.38
C LEU A 229 17.36 -2.47 20.13
N VAL A 230 16.46 -3.00 19.30
CA VAL A 230 15.97 -2.31 18.11
C VAL A 230 15.36 -0.96 18.46
N ASP A 231 14.65 -0.85 19.58
CA ASP A 231 14.03 0.40 20.05
C ASP A 231 15.05 1.51 20.34
N GLY A 232 16.31 1.16 20.60
CA GLY A 232 17.42 2.09 20.80
C GLY A 232 18.09 2.56 19.50
N LYS A 233 17.72 2.01 18.34
CA LYS A 233 18.27 2.42 17.04
C LYS A 233 17.54 3.64 16.47
N GLY A 234 18.19 4.34 15.56
CA GLY A 234 17.57 5.44 14.84
C GLY A 234 16.33 4.99 14.03
N THR A 235 15.36 5.88 13.86
CA THR A 235 14.06 5.61 13.22
C THR A 235 14.18 5.02 11.82
N GLY A 236 15.20 5.39 11.03
CA GLY A 236 15.45 4.82 9.72
C GLY A 236 15.80 3.33 9.77
N MET A 237 16.60 2.90 10.76
CA MET A 237 16.96 1.49 10.98
C MET A 237 15.74 0.70 11.46
N GLN A 238 15.01 1.22 12.44
CA GLN A 238 13.78 0.58 12.92
C GLN A 238 12.78 0.36 11.80
N ARG A 239 12.60 1.35 10.90
CA ARG A 239 11.70 1.25 9.76
C ARG A 239 12.20 0.24 8.71
N ALA A 240 13.50 0.20 8.45
CA ALA A 240 14.10 -0.81 7.58
C ALA A 240 13.89 -2.23 8.12
N ILE A 241 14.00 -2.42 9.43
CA ILE A 241 13.74 -3.71 10.11
C ILE A 241 12.24 -4.05 9.98
N ALA A 242 11.33 -3.12 10.27
CA ALA A 242 9.89 -3.32 10.15
C ALA A 242 9.50 -3.74 8.72
N LEU A 243 10.02 -3.05 7.70
CA LEU A 243 9.81 -3.41 6.29
C LEU A 243 10.42 -4.78 5.94
N GLY A 244 11.57 -5.12 6.51
CA GLY A 244 12.17 -6.45 6.36
C GLY A 244 11.28 -7.56 6.93
N ILE A 245 10.69 -7.33 8.11
CA ILE A 245 9.71 -8.24 8.73
C ILE A 245 8.48 -8.43 7.85
N ILE A 246 7.92 -7.34 7.31
CA ILE A 246 6.77 -7.38 6.42
C ILE A 246 7.10 -8.13 5.13
N GLN A 247 8.27 -7.87 4.53
CA GLN A 247 8.73 -8.62 3.35
C GLN A 247 8.88 -10.12 3.65
N MET A 248 9.39 -10.47 4.83
CA MET A 248 9.52 -11.86 5.25
C MET A 248 8.15 -12.50 5.49
N TYR A 249 7.21 -11.75 6.08
CA TYR A 249 5.82 -12.18 6.24
C TYR A 249 5.18 -12.51 4.89
N ALA A 250 5.25 -11.59 3.92
CA ALA A 250 4.74 -11.81 2.58
C ALA A 250 5.38 -13.03 1.88
N ARG A 251 6.69 -13.25 2.07
CA ARG A 251 7.38 -14.43 1.53
C ARG A 251 6.94 -15.74 2.20
N SER A 252 6.74 -15.73 3.51
CA SER A 252 6.32 -16.93 4.25
C SER A 252 4.89 -17.33 3.89
N SER A 253 4.00 -16.37 3.70
CA SER A 253 2.64 -16.60 3.20
C SER A 253 2.65 -17.25 1.81
N ALA A 254 3.56 -16.84 0.93
CA ALA A 254 3.71 -17.41 -0.40
C ALA A 254 4.32 -18.83 -0.43
N LEU A 255 5.01 -19.26 0.65
CA LEU A 255 5.66 -20.57 0.75
C LEU A 255 4.81 -21.63 1.47
N ALA A 256 3.77 -21.19 2.20
CA ALA A 256 2.87 -22.11 2.88
C ALA A 256 2.02 -22.88 1.87
N ASP A 257 1.56 -24.08 2.24
CA ASP A 257 0.86 -25.02 1.35
C ASP A 257 -0.40 -24.39 0.72
N LYS A 258 -0.46 -24.36 -0.60
CA LYS A 258 -1.46 -23.60 -1.40
C LYS A 258 -2.92 -24.04 -1.21
N THR A 259 -3.19 -25.09 -0.47
CA THR A 259 -4.53 -25.70 -0.39
C THR A 259 -5.52 -24.94 0.51
N ASN A 260 -5.05 -24.00 1.37
CA ASN A 260 -5.92 -23.28 2.31
C ASN A 260 -5.49 -21.83 2.62
N LEU A 261 -4.68 -21.21 1.77
CA LEU A 261 -4.18 -19.88 2.04
C LEU A 261 -5.19 -18.78 1.64
N THR A 262 -5.44 -17.90 2.59
CA THR A 262 -6.09 -16.62 2.33
C THR A 262 -5.07 -15.73 1.61
N PRO A 263 -5.38 -15.19 0.41
CA PRO A 263 -4.46 -14.32 -0.31
C PRO A 263 -4.07 -13.09 0.52
N LEU A 264 -2.79 -12.75 0.52
CA LEU A 264 -2.30 -11.56 1.22
C LEU A 264 -2.55 -10.30 0.37
N VAL A 265 -3.08 -9.27 1.01
CA VAL A 265 -3.16 -7.90 0.47
C VAL A 265 -2.28 -6.99 1.31
N LEU A 266 -1.16 -6.57 0.75
CA LEU A 266 -0.21 -5.68 1.40
C LEU A 266 -0.52 -4.24 1.03
N MET A 267 -0.76 -3.40 2.03
CA MET A 267 -1.07 -1.97 1.87
C MET A 267 0.01 -1.13 2.55
N LEU A 268 0.65 -0.26 1.79
CA LEU A 268 1.75 0.58 2.26
C LEU A 268 1.43 2.05 1.99
N ASP A 269 1.36 2.84 3.06
CA ASP A 269 1.16 4.28 2.99
C ASP A 269 2.47 5.00 3.29
N GLU A 270 3.02 5.66 2.26
CA GLU A 270 4.31 6.36 2.30
C GLU A 270 5.46 5.53 2.93
N PRO A 271 5.71 4.31 2.44
CA PRO A 271 6.72 3.42 3.04
C PRO A 271 8.14 3.97 2.93
N GLU A 272 8.36 4.96 2.07
CA GLU A 272 9.62 5.67 1.88
C GLU A 272 9.98 6.64 3.01
N THR A 273 9.03 7.03 3.85
CA THR A 273 9.25 8.02 4.91
C THR A 273 10.41 7.59 5.79
N TRP A 274 11.39 8.49 6.00
CA TRP A 274 12.64 8.26 6.75
C TRP A 274 13.66 7.32 6.10
N LEU A 275 13.43 6.79 4.89
CA LEU A 275 14.41 5.99 4.17
C LEU A 275 15.31 6.85 3.29
N HIS A 276 16.60 6.54 3.30
CA HIS A 276 17.55 7.12 2.34
C HIS A 276 17.18 6.71 0.90
N PRO A 277 17.37 7.58 -0.13
CA PRO A 277 17.02 7.28 -1.52
C PRO A 277 17.47 5.91 -2.03
N SER A 278 18.68 5.48 -1.68
CA SER A 278 19.17 4.15 -2.08
C SER A 278 18.38 2.99 -1.43
N ALA A 279 17.88 3.19 -0.21
CA ALA A 279 17.01 2.22 0.45
C ALA A 279 15.60 2.20 -0.16
N GLN A 280 15.09 3.35 -0.61
CA GLN A 280 13.82 3.43 -1.32
C GLN A 280 13.85 2.65 -2.64
N LEU A 281 14.94 2.72 -3.42
CA LEU A 281 15.11 1.91 -4.63
C LEU A 281 15.07 0.41 -4.33
N LYS A 282 15.81 -0.04 -3.30
CA LYS A 282 15.81 -1.45 -2.87
C LYS A 282 14.44 -1.91 -2.38
N LEU A 283 13.71 -1.03 -1.67
CA LEU A 283 12.34 -1.29 -1.25
C LEU A 283 11.43 -1.48 -2.46
N GLY A 284 11.51 -0.60 -3.47
CA GLY A 284 10.72 -0.71 -4.70
C GLY A 284 10.95 -2.05 -5.42
N GLU A 285 12.21 -2.49 -5.53
CA GLU A 285 12.56 -3.80 -6.11
C GLU A 285 11.99 -4.98 -5.30
N ALA A 286 12.02 -4.87 -3.96
CA ALA A 286 11.47 -5.91 -3.10
C ALA A 286 9.94 -5.99 -3.19
N LEU A 287 9.26 -4.84 -3.22
CA LEU A 287 7.81 -4.76 -3.34
C LEU A 287 7.33 -5.25 -4.71
N SER A 288 8.06 -4.93 -5.79
CA SER A 288 7.78 -5.47 -7.11
C SER A 288 7.85 -7.01 -7.13
N LYS A 289 8.84 -7.61 -6.47
CA LYS A 289 8.95 -9.08 -6.35
C LYS A 289 7.80 -9.69 -5.55
N ILE A 290 7.32 -9.01 -4.51
CA ILE A 290 6.14 -9.43 -3.75
C ILE A 290 4.90 -9.34 -4.63
N GLY A 291 4.72 -8.24 -5.36
CA GLY A 291 3.59 -7.97 -6.24
C GLY A 291 3.40 -8.99 -7.37
N ASN A 292 4.45 -9.76 -7.72
CA ASN A 292 4.32 -10.88 -8.66
C ASN A 292 3.49 -12.06 -8.13
N ARG A 293 3.20 -12.09 -6.83
CA ARG A 293 2.50 -13.20 -6.15
C ARG A 293 1.33 -12.75 -5.30
N GLU A 294 1.48 -11.59 -4.68
CA GLU A 294 0.53 -11.01 -3.73
C GLU A 294 0.00 -9.68 -4.27
N GLN A 295 -1.18 -9.27 -3.83
CA GLN A 295 -1.71 -7.96 -4.16
C GLN A 295 -1.04 -6.89 -3.31
N VAL A 296 -0.39 -5.92 -3.95
CA VAL A 296 0.30 -4.82 -3.25
C VAL A 296 -0.30 -3.48 -3.65
N PHE A 297 -0.72 -2.70 -2.67
CA PHE A 297 -1.13 -1.31 -2.83
C PHE A 297 -0.11 -0.40 -2.18
N ILE A 298 0.39 0.58 -2.92
CA ILE A 298 1.38 1.53 -2.43
C ILE A 298 0.87 2.94 -2.67
N VAL A 299 0.73 3.72 -1.60
CA VAL A 299 0.58 5.17 -1.68
C VAL A 299 1.95 5.79 -1.48
N THR A 300 2.43 6.54 -2.45
CA THR A 300 3.79 7.09 -2.39
C THR A 300 3.86 8.51 -2.92
N HIS A 301 4.85 9.26 -2.42
CA HIS A 301 5.37 10.51 -2.96
C HIS A 301 6.82 10.37 -3.43
N SER A 302 7.38 9.15 -3.43
CA SER A 302 8.76 8.89 -3.81
C SER A 302 8.91 8.60 -5.30
N PRO A 303 9.66 9.40 -6.05
CA PRO A 303 10.01 9.07 -7.42
C PRO A 303 10.91 7.82 -7.50
N TYR A 304 11.63 7.49 -6.41
CA TYR A 304 12.50 6.32 -6.34
C TYR A 304 11.72 5.01 -6.36
N LEU A 305 10.56 4.96 -5.70
CA LEU A 305 9.67 3.81 -5.76
C LEU A 305 9.03 3.63 -7.14
N ILE A 306 8.65 4.76 -7.77
CA ILE A 306 8.01 4.75 -9.10
C ILE A 306 9.00 4.38 -10.21
N ARG A 307 10.31 4.61 -10.03
CA ARG A 307 11.31 4.38 -11.10
C ARG A 307 11.30 2.95 -11.63
N LYS A 308 11.00 1.97 -10.79
CA LYS A 308 10.90 0.55 -11.17
C LYS A 308 9.48 0.16 -11.60
N PHE A 309 8.68 1.15 -12.01
CA PHE A 309 7.34 0.93 -12.50
C PHE A 309 7.37 0.19 -13.84
N ASP A 310 6.71 -0.95 -13.88
CA ASP A 310 6.46 -1.71 -15.10
C ASP A 310 4.97 -1.64 -15.42
N HIS A 311 4.60 -0.94 -16.49
CA HIS A 311 3.22 -0.75 -16.92
C HIS A 311 2.49 -2.04 -17.35
N ASN A 312 3.21 -3.15 -17.52
CA ASN A 312 2.61 -4.45 -17.81
C ASN A 312 2.13 -5.16 -16.55
N THR A 313 2.73 -4.86 -15.41
CA THR A 313 2.47 -5.53 -14.14
C THR A 313 1.98 -4.59 -13.04
N HIS A 314 2.18 -3.29 -13.18
CA HIS A 314 1.80 -2.30 -12.21
C HIS A 314 0.77 -1.32 -12.77
N LEU A 315 -0.25 -1.01 -11.97
CA LEU A 315 -1.20 0.07 -12.26
C LEU A 315 -0.81 1.31 -11.47
N LEU A 316 -0.44 2.38 -12.15
CA LEU A 316 -0.28 3.68 -11.51
C LEU A 316 -1.57 4.47 -11.59
N THR A 317 -2.03 4.93 -10.43
CA THR A 317 -3.20 5.77 -10.29
C THR A 317 -2.79 7.13 -9.76
N VAL A 318 -2.99 8.19 -10.56
CA VAL A 318 -2.77 9.55 -10.13
C VAL A 318 -4.09 10.16 -9.66
N LEU A 319 -4.11 10.58 -8.38
CA LEU A 319 -5.26 11.29 -7.83
C LEU A 319 -5.10 12.78 -8.14
N ALA A 320 -5.87 13.25 -9.12
CA ALA A 320 -5.93 14.66 -9.51
C ALA A 320 -7.26 15.29 -9.06
N GLY A 321 -7.28 16.61 -8.88
CA GLY A 321 -8.50 17.37 -8.62
C GLY A 321 -8.30 18.51 -7.65
N GLN A 322 -9.20 19.49 -7.74
CA GLN A 322 -9.27 20.62 -6.81
C GLN A 322 -10.63 20.61 -6.10
N GLY A 323 -10.64 20.94 -4.82
CA GLY A 323 -11.85 21.00 -4.01
C GLY A 323 -12.53 19.64 -3.82
N ALA A 324 -13.84 19.60 -4.04
CA ALA A 324 -14.70 18.43 -3.80
C ALA A 324 -14.52 17.31 -4.83
N GLU A 325 -14.20 17.65 -6.06
CA GLU A 325 -14.05 16.66 -7.12
C GLU A 325 -12.62 16.11 -7.13
N ARG A 326 -12.48 14.89 -6.71
CA ARG A 326 -11.25 14.09 -6.86
C ARG A 326 -11.48 13.11 -8.00
N ARG A 327 -10.68 13.23 -9.04
CA ARG A 327 -10.69 12.27 -10.16
C ARG A 327 -9.48 11.35 -10.05
N VAL A 328 -9.71 10.11 -10.39
CA VAL A 328 -8.66 9.11 -10.54
C VAL A 328 -8.29 9.07 -12.01
N ASP A 329 -7.08 9.47 -12.34
CA ASP A 329 -6.55 9.32 -13.68
C ASP A 329 -5.78 7.99 -13.77
N MET A 330 -6.41 7.01 -14.41
CA MET A 330 -5.81 5.70 -14.68
C MET A 330 -5.15 5.65 -16.07
N SER A 331 -5.22 6.73 -16.84
CA SER A 331 -4.65 6.80 -18.19
C SER A 331 -3.18 7.20 -18.21
N THR A 332 -2.60 7.49 -17.05
CA THR A 332 -1.20 7.88 -16.97
C THR A 332 -0.30 6.72 -17.38
N GLN A 333 0.26 6.83 -18.57
CA GLN A 333 1.22 5.87 -19.12
C GLN A 333 2.63 6.41 -18.95
N PHE A 334 3.55 5.55 -18.52
CA PHE A 334 4.98 5.81 -18.50
C PHE A 334 5.66 5.16 -19.71
N GLY A 335 6.93 5.51 -19.90
CA GLY A 335 7.72 4.96 -21.00
C GLY A 335 7.67 5.79 -22.27
N LEU A 336 7.50 7.11 -22.13
CA LEU A 336 7.41 8.07 -23.23
C LEU A 336 8.59 7.93 -24.24
N PHE A 337 9.76 7.54 -23.75
CA PHE A 337 10.95 7.39 -24.58
C PHE A 337 11.22 5.95 -25.06
N GLY A 338 10.36 4.99 -24.76
CA GLY A 338 10.54 3.58 -25.16
C GLY A 338 11.68 2.86 -24.44
N LEU A 339 12.18 3.39 -23.33
CA LEU A 339 13.35 2.87 -22.61
C LEU A 339 13.04 1.76 -21.57
N GLY A 340 11.83 1.29 -21.48
CA GLY A 340 11.41 0.26 -20.52
C GLY A 340 11.21 0.79 -19.08
N GLU A 341 12.07 1.66 -18.58
CA GLU A 341 11.91 2.37 -17.30
C GLU A 341 11.68 3.87 -17.57
N PRO A 342 10.78 4.54 -16.81
CA PRO A 342 10.58 5.99 -16.94
C PRO A 342 11.82 6.76 -16.48
N THR A 343 12.09 7.90 -17.13
CA THR A 343 13.12 8.82 -16.67
C THR A 343 12.68 9.57 -15.41
N TRP A 344 13.62 10.16 -14.70
CA TRP A 344 13.31 11.02 -13.55
C TRP A 344 12.42 12.20 -13.93
N GLY A 345 12.70 12.80 -15.09
CA GLY A 345 11.90 13.89 -15.63
C GLY A 345 10.46 13.48 -15.92
N GLU A 346 10.28 12.33 -16.55
CA GLU A 346 8.95 11.77 -16.83
C GLU A 346 8.17 11.47 -15.57
N ILE A 347 8.80 10.86 -14.55
CA ILE A 347 8.15 10.57 -13.26
C ILE A 347 7.70 11.87 -12.60
N ASN A 348 8.58 12.87 -12.50
CA ASN A 348 8.24 14.15 -11.88
C ASN A 348 7.07 14.83 -12.59
N TYR A 349 7.05 14.80 -13.90
CA TYR A 349 5.98 15.40 -14.70
C TYR A 349 4.65 14.63 -14.58
N ARG A 350 4.66 13.33 -14.85
CA ARG A 350 3.42 12.52 -14.91
C ARG A 350 2.82 12.19 -13.54
N ALA A 351 3.66 11.85 -12.55
CA ALA A 351 3.17 11.46 -11.23
C ALA A 351 2.97 12.65 -10.29
N PHE A 352 3.81 13.69 -10.39
CA PHE A 352 3.82 14.79 -9.44
C PHE A 352 3.45 16.15 -10.05
N ASN A 353 3.23 16.22 -11.37
CA ASN A 353 2.92 17.46 -12.11
C ASN A 353 4.01 18.56 -11.92
N VAL A 354 5.26 18.12 -11.81
CA VAL A 354 6.44 18.98 -11.68
C VAL A 354 7.19 19.02 -13.01
N CYS A 355 7.25 20.19 -13.64
CA CYS A 355 8.07 20.43 -14.81
C CYS A 355 9.51 20.75 -14.39
N SER A 356 10.50 20.08 -14.99
CA SER A 356 11.92 20.35 -14.74
C SER A 356 12.65 20.67 -16.04
N ASN A 357 13.74 21.42 -15.92
CA ASN A 357 14.64 21.71 -17.05
C ASN A 357 15.20 20.41 -17.66
N ASP A 358 15.48 19.41 -16.82
CA ASP A 358 15.99 18.11 -17.27
C ASP A 358 14.98 17.41 -18.16
N PHE A 359 13.71 17.35 -17.75
CA PHE A 359 12.67 16.72 -18.56
C PHE A 359 12.42 17.46 -19.88
N HIS A 360 12.45 18.80 -19.84
CA HIS A 360 12.37 19.60 -21.05
C HIS A 360 13.51 19.25 -22.04
N ASN A 361 14.74 19.12 -21.53
CA ASN A 361 15.90 18.74 -22.34
C ASN A 361 15.81 17.31 -22.88
N GLU A 362 15.30 16.35 -22.08
CA GLU A 362 15.04 14.97 -22.53
C GLU A 362 14.06 14.96 -23.71
N LEU A 363 12.94 15.68 -23.59
CA LEU A 363 11.95 15.79 -24.66
C LEU A 363 12.48 16.45 -25.92
N TYR A 364 13.20 17.56 -25.76
CA TYR A 364 13.81 18.27 -26.89
C TYR A 364 14.85 17.37 -27.58
N GLY A 365 15.69 16.70 -26.82
CA GLY A 365 16.70 15.76 -27.36
C GLY A 365 16.05 14.59 -28.09
N TYR A 366 14.91 14.09 -27.62
CA TYR A 366 14.17 13.03 -28.31
C TYR A 366 13.63 13.50 -29.68
N VAL A 367 13.05 14.71 -29.75
CA VAL A 367 12.61 15.30 -31.03
C VAL A 367 13.77 15.53 -31.96
N GLN A 368 14.90 16.01 -31.46
CA GLN A 368 16.13 16.19 -32.24
C GLN A 368 16.62 14.85 -32.78
N HIS A 369 16.72 13.82 -31.95
CA HIS A 369 17.14 12.48 -32.38
C HIS A 369 16.20 11.86 -33.42
N HIS A 370 14.89 12.07 -33.29
CA HIS A 370 13.93 11.63 -34.29
C HIS A 370 14.21 12.25 -35.67
N LEU A 371 14.56 13.54 -35.73
CA LEU A 371 14.94 14.20 -37.00
C LEU A 371 16.28 13.68 -37.55
N GLU A 372 17.22 13.38 -36.67
CA GLU A 372 18.51 12.80 -37.04
C GLU A 372 18.37 11.42 -37.68
N SER A 373 17.51 10.57 -37.11
CA SER A 373 17.22 9.24 -37.63
C SER A 373 16.64 9.26 -39.06
N GLN A 374 15.87 10.32 -39.39
CA GLN A 374 15.32 10.49 -40.75
C GLN A 374 16.36 10.95 -41.78
N LYS A 375 17.49 11.53 -41.35
CA LYS A 375 18.54 12.06 -42.23
C LYS A 375 19.59 11.04 -42.63
N GLY A 376 19.68 9.91 -41.94
CA GLY A 376 20.72 8.90 -42.12
C GLY A 376 21.99 9.18 -41.29
N ASP A 377 22.87 8.19 -41.24
CA ASP A 377 24.02 8.12 -40.34
C ASP A 377 24.91 9.37 -40.34
N GLY A 378 25.19 9.87 -39.14
CA GLY A 378 26.18 10.92 -38.89
C GLY A 378 25.72 12.36 -39.17
N LYS A 379 24.44 12.60 -39.45
CA LYS A 379 23.92 13.95 -39.70
C LYS A 379 23.15 14.46 -38.49
N PHE A 380 23.70 15.43 -37.80
CA PHE A 380 23.03 16.10 -36.68
C PHE A 380 21.88 17.01 -37.16
N ALA A 381 20.80 17.05 -36.38
CA ALA A 381 19.75 18.03 -36.61
C ALA A 381 20.13 19.37 -35.94
N LYS A 382 20.21 20.43 -36.74
CA LYS A 382 20.50 21.78 -36.26
C LYS A 382 19.26 22.34 -35.53
N GLU A 383 19.48 23.31 -34.67
CA GLU A 383 18.40 24.02 -33.93
C GLU A 383 17.33 24.54 -34.87
N GLU A 384 17.71 25.17 -36.02
CA GLU A 384 16.79 25.70 -37.01
C GLU A 384 15.88 24.62 -37.64
N GLU A 385 16.37 23.40 -37.75
CA GLU A 385 15.60 22.28 -38.29
C GLU A 385 14.61 21.74 -37.26
N VAL A 386 15.04 21.65 -35.99
CA VAL A 386 14.14 21.32 -34.88
C VAL A 386 13.02 22.37 -34.76
N ASP A 387 13.39 23.67 -34.78
CA ASP A 387 12.46 24.75 -34.74
C ASP A 387 11.43 24.70 -35.89
N SER A 388 11.93 24.44 -37.12
CA SER A 388 11.09 24.28 -38.32
C SER A 388 10.12 23.08 -38.21
N TYR A 389 10.62 21.97 -37.62
CA TYR A 389 9.78 20.80 -37.34
C TYR A 389 8.68 21.12 -36.30
N LEU A 390 9.02 21.84 -35.24
CA LEU A 390 8.06 22.27 -34.23
C LEU A 390 6.98 23.18 -34.85
N VAL A 391 7.36 24.07 -35.78
CA VAL A 391 6.41 24.88 -36.56
C VAL A 391 5.48 23.99 -37.39
N SER A 392 6.03 22.95 -38.05
CA SER A 392 5.22 22.00 -38.84
C SER A 392 4.20 21.23 -37.98
N LYS A 393 4.44 21.13 -36.65
CA LYS A 393 3.52 20.57 -35.67
C LYS A 393 2.55 21.58 -35.04
N GLY A 394 2.52 22.81 -35.58
CA GLY A 394 1.54 23.84 -35.21
C GLY A 394 2.03 24.88 -34.18
N LEU A 395 3.28 24.84 -33.77
CA LEU A 395 3.81 25.88 -32.90
C LEU A 395 4.17 27.15 -33.72
N LYS A 396 4.16 28.30 -33.03
CA LYS A 396 4.49 29.59 -33.64
C LYS A 396 5.85 30.10 -33.17
N ARG A 397 6.54 30.85 -34.03
CA ARG A 397 7.76 31.56 -33.69
C ARG A 397 7.44 32.93 -33.11
N ASP A 398 6.93 32.97 -31.91
CA ASP A 398 6.52 34.21 -31.24
C ASP A 398 7.55 34.68 -30.21
N TRP A 399 8.65 33.95 -30.01
CA TRP A 399 9.66 34.21 -28.98
C TRP A 399 10.92 34.78 -29.58
N ASP A 400 11.35 35.97 -29.12
CA ASP A 400 12.58 36.63 -29.56
C ASP A 400 13.76 36.07 -28.75
N TRP A 401 14.73 35.47 -29.46
CA TRP A 401 15.98 35.03 -28.87
C TRP A 401 17.12 35.94 -29.32
N ALA A 402 17.80 36.58 -28.37
CA ALA A 402 19.00 37.36 -28.60
C ALA A 402 20.25 36.52 -28.31
N ARG A 403 20.96 36.09 -29.34
CA ARG A 403 22.20 35.38 -29.19
C ARG A 403 23.35 36.34 -28.79
N THR A 404 23.35 37.52 -29.39
CA THR A 404 24.21 38.66 -29.08
C THR A 404 23.39 39.94 -29.12
N SER A 405 23.97 41.07 -28.72
CA SER A 405 23.31 42.39 -28.82
C SER A 405 22.81 42.74 -30.24
N THR A 406 23.46 42.18 -31.26
CA THR A 406 23.18 42.44 -32.68
C THR A 406 22.48 41.28 -33.40
N GLN A 407 22.53 40.06 -32.84
CA GLN A 407 21.91 38.87 -33.46
C GLN A 407 20.68 38.48 -32.67
N LYS A 408 19.50 38.77 -33.25
CA LYS A 408 18.19 38.39 -32.71
C LYS A 408 17.38 37.67 -33.76
N TYR A 409 16.65 36.65 -33.35
CA TYR A 409 15.77 35.89 -34.25
C TYR A 409 14.59 35.33 -33.49
N LYS A 410 13.53 35.02 -34.21
CA LYS A 410 12.32 34.44 -33.63
C LYS A 410 12.38 32.93 -33.59
N THR A 411 11.97 32.35 -32.47
CA THR A 411 11.94 30.91 -32.24
C THR A 411 10.57 30.47 -31.72
N THR A 412 10.34 29.16 -31.73
CA THR A 412 9.23 28.56 -30.98
C THR A 412 9.57 28.57 -29.47
N LEU A 413 8.53 28.47 -28.63
CA LEU A 413 8.72 28.41 -27.18
C LEU A 413 9.68 27.29 -26.72
N PRO A 414 9.62 26.04 -27.24
CA PRO A 414 10.56 25.01 -26.83
C PRO A 414 12.02 25.33 -27.14
N VAL A 415 12.31 25.97 -28.27
CA VAL A 415 13.67 26.39 -28.62
C VAL A 415 14.11 27.53 -27.70
N PHE A 416 13.25 28.52 -27.42
CA PHE A 416 13.54 29.59 -26.48
C PHE A 416 13.90 29.04 -25.09
N VAL A 417 13.04 28.15 -24.55
CA VAL A 417 13.26 27.53 -23.21
C VAL A 417 14.56 26.72 -23.20
N ARG A 418 14.79 25.88 -24.23
CA ARG A 418 16.04 25.10 -24.34
C ARG A 418 17.27 25.97 -24.35
N ASN A 419 17.23 27.07 -25.12
CA ASN A 419 18.37 27.99 -25.22
C ASN A 419 18.61 28.72 -23.89
N SER A 420 17.56 29.12 -23.18
CA SER A 420 17.69 29.72 -21.85
C SER A 420 18.29 28.74 -20.83
N ILE A 421 17.93 27.46 -20.89
CA ILE A 421 18.50 26.43 -20.00
C ILE A 421 19.99 26.19 -20.31
N HIS A 422 20.39 26.18 -21.61
CA HIS A 422 21.75 25.88 -22.02
C HIS A 422 22.71 27.10 -22.00
N HIS A 423 22.14 28.30 -21.95
CA HIS A 423 22.88 29.55 -21.93
C HIS A 423 22.44 30.44 -20.74
N PRO A 424 22.57 29.95 -19.50
CA PRO A 424 22.16 30.70 -18.32
C PRO A 424 22.98 32.00 -18.12
N GLU A 425 24.13 32.10 -18.75
CA GLU A 425 24.99 33.28 -18.77
C GLU A 425 24.48 34.40 -19.69
N ASN A 426 23.51 34.11 -20.59
CA ASN A 426 23.00 35.06 -21.56
C ASN A 426 21.92 35.96 -20.97
N ASN A 427 22.32 37.08 -20.41
CA ASN A 427 21.45 38.06 -19.78
C ASN A 427 20.68 38.99 -20.76
N LEU A 428 20.78 38.75 -22.08
CA LEU A 428 20.07 39.51 -23.11
C LEU A 428 18.61 39.07 -23.26
N ASN A 429 18.27 37.94 -22.73
CA ASN A 429 16.93 37.35 -22.77
C ASN A 429 16.30 37.37 -21.36
N GLY A 430 14.98 37.42 -21.31
CA GLY A 430 14.28 37.26 -20.05
C GLY A 430 14.41 35.87 -19.45
N GLU A 431 14.29 35.76 -18.15
CA GLU A 431 14.23 34.46 -17.47
C GLU A 431 12.98 33.69 -17.89
N VAL A 432 13.12 32.37 -18.08
CA VAL A 432 11.98 31.49 -18.36
C VAL A 432 11.13 31.36 -17.11
N THR A 433 9.87 31.72 -17.19
CA THR A 433 8.93 31.55 -16.13
C THR A 433 8.51 30.06 -16.00
N GLU A 434 8.03 29.68 -14.80
CA GLU A 434 7.49 28.32 -14.57
C GLU A 434 6.34 27.98 -15.52
N ARG A 435 5.53 28.99 -15.88
CA ARG A 435 4.44 28.82 -16.83
C ARG A 435 4.97 28.50 -18.25
N GLU A 436 5.96 29.23 -18.72
CA GLU A 436 6.59 29.02 -20.02
C GLU A 436 7.25 27.65 -20.11
N LEU A 437 7.98 27.24 -19.07
CA LEU A 437 8.55 25.89 -18.98
C LEU A 437 7.44 24.82 -19.04
N ARG A 438 6.34 25.02 -18.33
CA ARG A 438 5.18 24.10 -18.33
C ARG A 438 4.51 24.02 -19.70
N ASP A 439 4.26 25.16 -20.32
CA ASP A 439 3.58 25.22 -21.62
C ASP A 439 4.47 24.59 -22.71
N SER A 440 5.79 24.86 -22.66
CA SER A 440 6.77 24.25 -23.55
C SER A 440 6.85 22.72 -23.35
N THR A 441 6.93 22.26 -22.11
CA THR A 441 6.99 20.83 -21.77
C THR A 441 5.73 20.11 -22.28
N LYS A 442 4.53 20.67 -22.08
CA LYS A 442 3.27 20.12 -22.59
C LYS A 442 3.26 19.97 -24.12
N ALA A 443 3.73 21.00 -24.83
CA ALA A 443 3.82 20.97 -26.29
C ALA A 443 4.77 19.87 -26.78
N LEU A 444 5.94 19.75 -26.15
CA LEU A 444 6.91 18.72 -26.49
C LEU A 444 6.39 17.31 -26.18
N VAL A 445 5.74 17.09 -25.04
CA VAL A 445 5.11 15.79 -24.68
C VAL A 445 4.11 15.37 -25.76
N SER A 446 3.22 16.28 -26.17
CA SER A 446 2.24 15.97 -27.22
C SER A 446 2.90 15.60 -28.56
N ILE A 447 4.00 16.27 -28.89
CA ILE A 447 4.77 15.98 -30.13
C ILE A 447 5.44 14.61 -30.02
N VAL A 448 6.11 14.31 -28.91
CA VAL A 448 6.76 12.99 -28.67
C VAL A 448 5.72 11.86 -28.72
N GLU A 449 4.57 12.02 -28.07
CA GLU A 449 3.47 11.06 -28.17
C GLU A 449 2.98 10.87 -29.61
N SER A 450 2.95 11.95 -30.42
CA SER A 450 2.57 11.84 -31.82
C SER A 450 3.62 11.09 -32.67
N ILE A 451 4.90 11.27 -32.35
CA ILE A 451 6.01 10.53 -32.98
C ILE A 451 5.85 9.03 -32.69
N ASN A 452 5.64 8.67 -31.42
CA ASN A 452 5.53 7.28 -31.01
C ASN A 452 4.32 6.54 -31.60
N ARG A 453 3.20 7.25 -31.84
CA ARG A 453 2.04 6.67 -32.53
C ARG A 453 2.25 6.45 -34.03
N SER A 454 3.22 7.12 -34.62
CA SER A 454 3.51 7.06 -36.04
C SER A 454 4.63 6.07 -36.40
N SER A 455 5.37 5.61 -35.39
CA SER A 455 6.43 4.60 -35.44
C SER A 455 5.90 3.20 -35.20
#